data_a2a27abbc537e040a9a4943ab73f6723
#
_entry.id   a2a27abbc537e040a9a4943ab73f6723
#
_cell.length_a   1.000
_cell.length_b   1.000
_cell.length_c   1.000
_cell.angle_alpha   90.00
_cell.angle_beta   90.00
_cell.angle_gamma   90.00
#
_symmetry.space_group_name_H-M   'P 1'
#
loop_
_entity.id
_entity.type
_entity.pdbx_description
1 polymer ?
#
loop_
_entity_poly.entity_id
_entity_poly.type
_entity_poly.pdbx_seq_one_letter_code
_entity_poly.pdbx_strand_id
1 'polypeptide(L)'
;NPGNKKSWQLALDYIAAHSEIEEVIFSGGDPLMAKDHELAWLIKHLENIPHLQRLRIHTRLPVVIPQRITDEFCTLLAETRLQTVMVTHINHPNEIDQIFAHAMQKLNAVNVTLLNQSVLLKGVNDDAQILKILSDKLFQTGILPYYLHLLDKVQGASHFLISDIEAMQIYKTLQSLTSGYLVPKLAREIAGEPNKTLYAE
;
A
#
# COMPACT_ATOMS: atom_id res chain seq x y z
N ASN A 1 8.81 3.97 -16.32
CA ASN A 1 10.24 4.09 -16.62
C ASN A 1 11.00 3.55 -15.42
N PRO A 2 11.73 2.43 -15.53
CA PRO A 2 12.64 2.07 -14.46
C PRO A 2 13.65 3.22 -14.38
N GLY A 3 13.67 3.92 -13.23
CA GLY A 3 14.60 5.03 -13.00
C GLY A 3 16.02 4.51 -13.22
N ASN A 4 16.82 5.26 -13.97
CA ASN A 4 18.23 4.93 -14.05
C ASN A 4 18.94 5.46 -12.78
N LYS A 5 20.09 4.88 -12.44
CA LYS A 5 20.89 5.28 -11.26
C LYS A 5 21.17 6.79 -11.21
N LYS A 6 21.28 7.47 -12.36
CA LYS A 6 21.49 8.91 -12.43
C LYS A 6 20.26 9.71 -11.95
N SER A 7 19.06 9.29 -12.32
CA SER A 7 17.82 9.92 -11.82
C SER A 7 17.61 9.67 -10.33
N TRP A 8 17.96 8.46 -9.87
CA TRP A 8 17.89 8.12 -8.44
C TRP A 8 18.90 8.91 -7.62
N GLN A 9 20.11 9.18 -8.16
CA GLN A 9 21.11 10.00 -7.46
C GLN A 9 20.59 11.41 -7.17
N LEU A 10 19.92 12.05 -8.13
CA LEU A 10 19.32 13.36 -7.90
C LEU A 10 18.27 13.35 -6.77
N ALA A 11 17.45 12.29 -6.71
CA ALA A 11 16.48 12.12 -5.62
C ALA A 11 17.17 11.88 -4.27
N LEU A 12 18.23 11.08 -4.24
CA LEU A 12 19.02 10.83 -3.03
C LEU A 12 19.67 12.11 -2.51
N ASP A 13 20.26 12.91 -3.41
CA ASP A 13 20.90 14.20 -3.08
C ASP A 13 19.86 15.17 -2.50
N TYR A 14 18.66 15.21 -3.10
CA TYR A 14 17.55 16.02 -2.59
C TYR A 14 17.13 15.58 -1.19
N ILE A 15 16.90 14.28 -0.97
CA ILE A 15 16.50 13.73 0.33
C ILE A 15 17.58 14.03 1.39
N ALA A 16 18.87 13.87 1.03
CA ALA A 16 19.97 14.11 1.94
C ALA A 16 20.09 15.59 2.36
N ALA A 17 19.68 16.52 1.47
CA ALA A 17 19.69 17.96 1.74
C ALA A 17 18.49 18.45 2.57
N HIS A 18 17.44 17.62 2.75
CA HIS A 18 16.18 17.98 3.41
C HIS A 18 15.95 17.12 4.65
N SER A 19 16.46 17.57 5.78
CA SER A 19 16.44 16.78 7.05
C SER A 19 15.03 16.56 7.63
N GLU A 20 14.03 17.29 7.17
CA GLU A 20 12.61 17.11 7.49
C GLU A 20 11.99 15.89 6.82
N ILE A 21 12.66 15.27 5.82
CA ILE A 21 12.18 14.06 5.16
C ILE A 21 12.56 12.83 5.99
N GLU A 22 11.61 12.27 6.72
CA GLU A 22 11.82 11.06 7.52
C GLU A 22 11.37 9.77 6.82
N GLU A 23 10.60 9.84 5.76
CA GLU A 23 10.06 8.70 5.03
C GLU A 23 10.20 8.88 3.52
N VAL A 24 10.60 7.81 2.84
CA VAL A 24 10.59 7.73 1.38
C VAL A 24 9.58 6.68 0.93
N ILE A 25 8.81 7.03 -0.10
CA ILE A 25 7.80 6.13 -0.69
C ILE A 25 8.26 5.70 -2.07
N PHE A 26 8.45 4.39 -2.25
CA PHE A 26 8.57 3.80 -3.58
C PHE A 26 7.18 3.67 -4.18
N SER A 27 6.93 4.42 -5.24
CA SER A 27 5.64 4.55 -5.90
C SER A 27 5.84 4.88 -7.38
N GLY A 28 4.76 4.86 -8.19
CA GLY A 28 4.80 5.18 -9.62
C GLY A 28 5.30 4.02 -10.49
N GLY A 29 4.46 3.54 -11.41
CA GLY A 29 4.58 2.18 -11.88
C GLY A 29 4.51 1.23 -10.68
N ASP A 30 4.87 -0.04 -10.82
CA ASP A 30 5.01 -0.89 -9.63
C ASP A 30 6.49 -1.00 -9.27
N PRO A 31 6.92 -0.59 -8.06
CA PRO A 31 8.33 -0.58 -7.66
C PRO A 31 8.95 -1.98 -7.62
N LEU A 32 8.14 -3.04 -7.39
CA LEU A 32 8.63 -4.41 -7.37
C LEU A 32 8.87 -4.99 -8.78
N MET A 33 8.60 -4.24 -9.85
CA MET A 33 9.09 -4.54 -11.20
C MET A 33 10.60 -4.33 -11.33
N ALA A 34 11.22 -3.53 -10.45
CA ALA A 34 12.67 -3.41 -10.39
C ALA A 34 13.31 -4.71 -9.88
N LYS A 35 14.53 -4.99 -10.33
CA LYS A 35 15.29 -6.17 -9.91
C LYS A 35 15.82 -5.99 -8.48
N ASP A 36 16.01 -7.07 -7.75
CA ASP A 36 16.45 -7.02 -6.35
C ASP A 36 17.77 -6.27 -6.17
N HIS A 37 18.74 -6.43 -7.09
CA HIS A 37 19.99 -5.70 -7.01
C HIS A 37 19.87 -4.19 -7.26
N GLU A 38 18.82 -3.75 -7.97
CA GLU A 38 18.51 -2.32 -8.16
C GLU A 38 17.88 -1.74 -6.89
N LEU A 39 16.94 -2.49 -6.29
CA LEU A 39 16.34 -2.13 -5.01
C LEU A 39 17.38 -2.13 -3.89
N ALA A 40 18.25 -3.13 -3.84
CA ALA A 40 19.37 -3.22 -2.88
C ALA A 40 20.28 -1.99 -2.98
N TRP A 41 20.67 -1.59 -4.19
CA TRP A 41 21.46 -0.40 -4.39
C TRP A 41 20.78 0.86 -3.85
N LEU A 42 19.48 1.02 -4.15
CA LEU A 42 18.73 2.21 -3.73
C LEU A 42 18.53 2.24 -2.21
N ILE A 43 18.13 1.12 -1.60
CA ILE A 43 17.94 0.99 -0.15
C ILE A 43 19.27 1.27 0.58
N LYS A 44 20.39 0.74 0.07
CA LYS A 44 21.73 0.98 0.62
C LYS A 44 22.12 2.45 0.65
N HIS A 45 21.74 3.22 -0.37
CA HIS A 45 22.00 4.67 -0.40
C HIS A 45 21.05 5.42 0.53
N LEU A 46 19.78 5.04 0.60
CA LEU A 46 18.80 5.65 1.50
C LEU A 46 19.16 5.43 2.97
N GLU A 47 19.60 4.24 3.36
CA GLU A 47 19.96 3.96 4.75
C GLU A 47 21.20 4.73 5.24
N ASN A 48 22.04 5.25 4.32
CA ASN A 48 23.15 6.12 4.66
C ASN A 48 22.74 7.56 4.93
N ILE A 49 21.47 7.93 4.72
CA ILE A 49 20.94 9.27 5.06
C ILE A 49 20.47 9.25 6.52
N PRO A 50 21.14 9.94 7.45
CA PRO A 50 20.97 9.72 8.90
C PRO A 50 19.57 10.01 9.42
N HIS A 51 18.88 11.03 8.88
CA HIS A 51 17.55 11.45 9.33
C HIS A 51 16.42 10.59 8.77
N LEU A 52 16.68 9.83 7.69
CA LEU A 52 15.68 8.96 7.12
C LEU A 52 15.43 7.74 8.04
N GLN A 53 14.16 7.50 8.36
CA GLN A 53 13.75 6.48 9.33
C GLN A 53 12.94 5.36 8.68
N ARG A 54 12.15 5.67 7.64
CA ARG A 54 11.16 4.75 7.08
C ARG A 54 11.26 4.64 5.57
N LEU A 55 11.03 3.43 5.10
CA LEU A 55 10.83 3.11 3.68
C LEU A 55 9.45 2.50 3.51
N ARG A 56 8.62 3.12 2.67
CA ARG A 56 7.30 2.59 2.31
C ARG A 56 7.26 2.20 0.84
N ILE A 57 6.75 1.01 0.57
CA ILE A 57 6.64 0.44 -0.78
C ILE A 57 5.16 0.25 -1.10
N HIS A 58 4.67 0.93 -2.12
CA HIS A 58 3.33 0.75 -2.65
C HIS A 58 3.37 -0.18 -3.85
N THR A 59 2.73 -1.33 -3.76
CA THR A 59 2.81 -2.35 -4.80
C THR A 59 1.52 -3.16 -4.92
N ARG A 60 1.18 -3.55 -6.16
CA ARG A 60 0.16 -4.56 -6.45
C ARG A 60 0.78 -5.88 -6.90
N LEU A 61 2.08 -5.88 -7.18
CA LEU A 61 2.74 -7.03 -7.81
C LEU A 61 2.60 -8.34 -7.02
N PRO A 62 2.71 -8.37 -5.67
CA PRO A 62 2.54 -9.61 -4.91
C PRO A 62 1.13 -10.21 -5.01
N VAL A 63 0.11 -9.40 -5.30
CA VAL A 63 -1.27 -9.88 -5.50
C VAL A 63 -1.39 -10.63 -6.83
N VAL A 64 -0.64 -10.20 -7.85
CA VAL A 64 -0.67 -10.78 -9.19
C VAL A 64 0.39 -11.88 -9.36
N ILE A 65 1.55 -11.68 -8.76
CA ILE A 65 2.72 -12.56 -8.82
C ILE A 65 3.31 -12.71 -7.40
N PRO A 66 2.71 -13.52 -6.52
CA PRO A 66 3.20 -13.69 -5.14
C PRO A 66 4.65 -14.17 -5.06
N GLN A 67 5.11 -14.92 -6.07
CA GLN A 67 6.49 -15.41 -6.19
C GLN A 67 7.54 -14.29 -6.27
N ARG A 68 7.10 -13.04 -6.52
CA ARG A 68 7.99 -11.86 -6.46
C ARG A 68 8.57 -11.65 -5.06
N ILE A 69 7.91 -12.15 -4.03
CA ILE A 69 8.40 -12.11 -2.66
C ILE A 69 9.34 -13.30 -2.44
N THR A 70 10.57 -13.12 -2.90
CA THR A 70 11.66 -14.11 -2.76
C THR A 70 12.31 -14.03 -1.38
N ASP A 71 13.10 -15.04 -1.01
CA ASP A 71 13.85 -15.02 0.24
C ASP A 71 14.93 -13.95 0.21
N GLU A 72 15.55 -13.72 -0.96
CA GLU A 72 16.52 -12.65 -1.17
C GLU A 72 15.90 -11.27 -0.96
N PHE A 73 14.68 -11.04 -1.48
CA PHE A 73 13.98 -9.78 -1.25
C PHE A 73 13.62 -9.61 0.23
N CYS A 74 13.16 -10.66 0.92
CA CYS A 74 12.91 -10.61 2.35
C CYS A 74 14.20 -10.32 3.15
N THR A 75 15.32 -10.93 2.80
CA THR A 75 16.61 -10.66 3.42
C THR A 75 17.02 -9.18 3.25
N LEU A 76 16.85 -8.64 2.05
CA LEU A 76 17.12 -7.22 1.78
C LEU A 76 16.33 -6.28 2.70
N LEU A 77 15.05 -6.60 2.95
CA LEU A 77 14.22 -5.80 3.84
C LEU A 77 14.53 -6.03 5.33
N ALA A 78 15.05 -7.22 5.69
CA ALA A 78 15.45 -7.53 7.05
C ALA A 78 16.77 -6.84 7.46
N GLU A 79 17.69 -6.66 6.52
CA GLU A 79 19.05 -6.13 6.78
C GLU A 79 19.11 -4.61 6.83
N THR A 80 18.14 -3.91 6.27
CA THR A 80 18.13 -2.44 6.32
C THR A 80 17.77 -1.92 7.71
N ARG A 81 18.41 -0.82 8.12
CA ARG A 81 18.05 -0.13 9.37
C ARG A 81 16.71 0.63 9.27
N LEU A 82 16.21 0.86 8.06
CA LEU A 82 14.96 1.59 7.86
C LEU A 82 13.76 0.73 8.27
N GLN A 83 12.81 1.32 8.98
CA GLN A 83 11.53 0.67 9.23
C GLN A 83 10.78 0.50 7.91
N THR A 84 10.53 -0.74 7.51
CA THR A 84 9.91 -1.05 6.22
C THR A 84 8.40 -1.22 6.35
N VAL A 85 7.66 -0.55 5.47
CA VAL A 85 6.21 -0.63 5.35
C VAL A 85 5.88 -1.04 3.91
N MET A 86 5.06 -2.06 3.74
CA MET A 86 4.51 -2.41 2.42
C MET A 86 3.01 -2.16 2.41
N VAL A 87 2.55 -1.42 1.41
CA VAL A 87 1.14 -1.14 1.18
C VAL A 87 0.70 -1.89 -0.06
N THR A 88 -0.13 -2.91 0.15
CA THR A 88 -0.74 -3.68 -0.94
C THR A 88 -1.98 -2.98 -1.48
N HIS A 89 -2.38 -3.34 -2.70
CA HIS A 89 -3.58 -2.83 -3.36
C HIS A 89 -4.52 -3.99 -3.64
N ILE A 90 -5.42 -4.28 -2.71
CA ILE A 90 -6.40 -5.38 -2.79
C ILE A 90 -7.79 -4.79 -2.62
N ASN A 91 -8.67 -5.05 -3.57
CA ASN A 91 -10.03 -4.50 -3.58
C ASN A 91 -11.09 -5.53 -3.19
N HIS A 92 -10.80 -6.83 -3.31
CA HIS A 92 -11.78 -7.88 -3.10
C HIS A 92 -11.17 -9.11 -2.37
N PRO A 93 -11.90 -9.78 -1.48
CA PRO A 93 -11.38 -10.94 -0.75
C PRO A 93 -10.95 -12.12 -1.63
N ASN A 94 -11.42 -12.20 -2.87
CA ASN A 94 -11.01 -13.24 -3.83
C ASN A 94 -9.59 -13.04 -4.38
N GLU A 95 -8.98 -11.88 -4.17
CA GLU A 95 -7.58 -11.63 -4.53
C GLU A 95 -6.59 -12.24 -3.51
N ILE A 96 -7.09 -12.73 -2.38
CA ILE A 96 -6.28 -13.32 -1.30
C ILE A 96 -6.42 -14.84 -1.35
N ASP A 97 -5.42 -15.50 -1.91
CA ASP A 97 -5.29 -16.96 -1.91
C ASP A 97 -4.18 -17.42 -0.96
N GLN A 98 -3.95 -18.75 -0.89
CA GLN A 98 -2.93 -19.33 -0.02
C GLN A 98 -1.51 -18.98 -0.43
N ILE A 99 -1.24 -18.80 -1.72
CA ILE A 99 0.10 -18.47 -2.24
C ILE A 99 0.44 -17.03 -1.85
N PHE A 100 -0.50 -16.10 -2.02
CA PHE A 100 -0.38 -14.74 -1.56
C PHE A 100 -0.20 -14.68 -0.03
N ALA A 101 -1.03 -15.39 0.73
CA ALA A 101 -0.94 -15.44 2.19
C ALA A 101 0.46 -15.89 2.66
N HIS A 102 1.01 -16.93 2.03
CA HIS A 102 2.38 -17.40 2.33
C HIS A 102 3.44 -16.32 2.03
N ALA A 103 3.32 -15.60 0.91
CA ALA A 103 4.22 -14.50 0.59
C ALA A 103 4.17 -13.38 1.66
N MET A 104 2.98 -13.05 2.16
CA MET A 104 2.82 -12.05 3.23
C MET A 104 3.40 -12.53 4.56
N GLN A 105 3.28 -13.82 4.87
CA GLN A 105 3.90 -14.41 6.07
C GLN A 105 5.43 -14.29 6.05
N LYS A 106 6.08 -14.44 4.87
CA LYS A 106 7.52 -14.22 4.72
C LYS A 106 7.92 -12.78 5.06
N LEU A 107 7.15 -11.80 4.60
CA LEU A 107 7.39 -10.39 4.91
C LEU A 107 7.15 -10.08 6.39
N ASN A 108 6.08 -10.63 6.99
CA ASN A 108 5.84 -10.50 8.43
C ASN A 108 6.97 -11.09 9.27
N ALA A 109 7.53 -12.23 8.85
CA ALA A 109 8.63 -12.89 9.55
C ALA A 109 9.92 -12.04 9.61
N VAL A 110 10.08 -11.08 8.71
CA VAL A 110 11.19 -10.11 8.68
C VAL A 110 10.77 -8.71 9.14
N ASN A 111 9.68 -8.61 9.91
CA ASN A 111 9.19 -7.38 10.54
C ASN A 111 8.79 -6.25 9.57
N VAL A 112 8.37 -6.57 8.36
CA VAL A 112 7.75 -5.60 7.45
C VAL A 112 6.33 -5.31 7.94
N THR A 113 5.99 -4.04 8.16
CA THR A 113 4.63 -3.63 8.46
C THR A 113 3.78 -3.72 7.19
N LEU A 114 2.73 -4.53 7.22
CA LEU A 114 1.85 -4.75 6.06
C LEU A 114 0.54 -3.98 6.21
N LEU A 115 0.26 -3.15 5.24
CA LEU A 115 -0.96 -2.35 5.13
C LEU A 115 -1.64 -2.62 3.79
N ASN A 116 -2.96 -2.41 3.72
CA ASN A 116 -3.70 -2.46 2.45
C ASN A 116 -4.46 -1.18 2.18
N GLN A 117 -4.43 -0.73 0.95
CA GLN A 117 -5.36 0.27 0.44
C GLN A 117 -6.26 -0.36 -0.63
N SER A 118 -7.55 -0.05 -0.52
CA SER A 118 -8.59 -0.48 -1.46
C SER A 118 -9.22 0.73 -2.12
N VAL A 119 -9.87 0.52 -3.26
CA VAL A 119 -10.77 1.50 -3.88
C VAL A 119 -12.19 0.94 -3.81
N LEU A 120 -13.15 1.77 -3.41
CA LEU A 120 -14.57 1.41 -3.41
C LEU A 120 -15.10 1.47 -4.84
N LEU A 121 -15.52 0.34 -5.37
CA LEU A 121 -15.86 0.14 -6.78
C LEU A 121 -17.24 -0.48 -6.92
N LYS A 122 -18.13 0.20 -7.65
CA LYS A 122 -19.48 -0.30 -7.96
C LYS A 122 -19.44 -1.65 -8.68
N GLY A 123 -20.25 -2.60 -8.21
CA GLY A 123 -20.34 -3.94 -8.77
C GLY A 123 -19.13 -4.84 -8.48
N VAL A 124 -18.19 -4.39 -7.64
CA VAL A 124 -17.01 -5.17 -7.22
C VAL A 124 -17.01 -5.40 -5.71
N ASN A 125 -16.96 -4.32 -4.94
CA ASN A 125 -16.87 -4.37 -3.48
C ASN A 125 -17.77 -3.33 -2.79
N ASP A 126 -18.81 -2.89 -3.46
CA ASP A 126 -19.81 -1.93 -2.98
C ASP A 126 -20.83 -2.54 -2.00
N ASP A 127 -20.36 -3.44 -1.17
CA ASP A 127 -21.13 -4.10 -0.13
C ASP A 127 -20.32 -4.17 1.18
N ALA A 128 -20.94 -3.78 2.30
CA ALA A 128 -20.26 -3.76 3.60
C ALA A 128 -19.81 -5.15 4.08
N GLN A 129 -20.53 -6.22 3.70
CA GLN A 129 -20.14 -7.59 4.04
C GLN A 129 -18.92 -8.02 3.23
N ILE A 130 -18.82 -7.66 1.95
CA ILE A 130 -17.64 -7.93 1.12
C ILE A 130 -16.41 -7.22 1.72
N LEU A 131 -16.55 -5.94 2.10
CA LEU A 131 -15.47 -5.17 2.73
C LEU A 131 -15.07 -5.76 4.10
N LYS A 132 -16.04 -6.23 4.90
CA LYS A 132 -15.76 -6.93 6.15
C LYS A 132 -14.96 -8.21 5.91
N ILE A 133 -15.39 -9.05 4.96
CA ILE A 133 -14.67 -10.29 4.61
C ILE A 133 -13.27 -9.97 4.11
N LEU A 134 -13.10 -8.89 3.33
CA LEU A 134 -11.78 -8.43 2.89
C LEU A 134 -10.91 -8.08 4.10
N SER A 135 -11.42 -7.27 5.03
CA SER A 135 -10.69 -6.86 6.23
C SER A 135 -10.28 -8.06 7.10
N ASP A 136 -11.18 -9.03 7.29
CA ASP A 136 -10.91 -10.25 8.03
C ASP A 136 -9.80 -11.10 7.36
N LYS A 137 -9.87 -11.28 6.04
CA LYS A 137 -8.85 -12.03 5.29
C LYS A 137 -7.50 -11.31 5.29
N LEU A 138 -7.47 -9.99 5.14
CA LEU A 138 -6.26 -9.18 5.27
C LEU A 138 -5.61 -9.41 6.64
N PHE A 139 -6.38 -9.27 7.71
CA PHE A 139 -5.88 -9.45 9.06
C PHE A 139 -5.35 -10.85 9.32
N GLN A 140 -6.01 -11.89 8.81
CA GLN A 140 -5.54 -13.28 8.88
C GLN A 140 -4.19 -13.49 8.20
N THR A 141 -3.85 -12.67 7.20
CA THR A 141 -2.54 -12.69 6.52
C THR A 141 -1.53 -11.71 7.12
N GLY A 142 -1.88 -11.06 8.23
CA GLY A 142 -1.03 -10.08 8.91
C GLY A 142 -1.02 -8.70 8.27
N ILE A 143 -1.99 -8.38 7.43
CA ILE A 143 -2.14 -7.09 6.76
C ILE A 143 -3.23 -6.29 7.47
N LEU A 144 -2.96 -5.02 7.82
CA LEU A 144 -3.99 -4.13 8.37
C LEU A 144 -4.68 -3.34 7.25
N PRO A 145 -6.02 -3.24 7.27
CA PRO A 145 -6.74 -2.30 6.43
C PRO A 145 -6.27 -0.87 6.74
N TYR A 146 -5.93 -0.10 5.71
CA TYR A 146 -5.37 1.23 5.90
C TYR A 146 -6.26 2.31 5.31
N TYR A 147 -6.48 2.27 3.99
CA TYR A 147 -7.37 3.19 3.30
C TYR A 147 -8.42 2.46 2.47
N LEU A 148 -9.63 3.03 2.44
CA LEU A 148 -10.66 2.79 1.45
C LEU A 148 -10.83 4.08 0.65
N HIS A 149 -10.31 4.11 -0.57
CA HIS A 149 -10.40 5.28 -1.43
C HIS A 149 -11.73 5.34 -2.15
N LEU A 150 -12.33 6.51 -2.20
CA LEU A 150 -13.38 6.80 -3.17
C LEU A 150 -12.73 6.98 -4.54
N LEU A 151 -13.35 6.39 -5.56
CA LEU A 151 -12.84 6.49 -6.93
C LEU A 151 -12.97 7.93 -7.43
N ASP A 152 -11.88 8.47 -7.98
CA ASP A 152 -11.89 9.76 -8.64
C ASP A 152 -12.62 9.70 -9.97
N LYS A 153 -13.19 10.84 -10.40
CA LYS A 153 -13.85 10.96 -11.71
C LYS A 153 -12.82 10.98 -12.84
N VAL A 154 -12.26 9.80 -13.16
CA VAL A 154 -11.33 9.64 -14.28
C VAL A 154 -12.04 9.09 -15.52
N GLN A 155 -11.58 9.50 -16.69
CA GLN A 155 -12.09 9.01 -17.97
C GLN A 155 -11.95 7.47 -18.05
N GLY A 156 -13.02 6.77 -18.44
CA GLY A 156 -13.02 5.31 -18.59
C GLY A 156 -13.40 4.52 -17.34
N ALA A 157 -13.47 5.12 -16.14
CA ALA A 157 -13.81 4.44 -14.89
C ALA A 157 -15.21 4.79 -14.35
N SER A 158 -16.01 5.56 -15.08
CA SER A 158 -17.29 6.10 -14.61
C SER A 158 -18.32 5.02 -14.22
N HIS A 159 -18.24 3.83 -14.81
CA HIS A 159 -19.13 2.71 -14.49
C HIS A 159 -18.86 2.08 -13.12
N PHE A 160 -17.68 2.32 -12.54
CA PHE A 160 -17.33 1.90 -11.17
C PHE A 160 -17.60 2.96 -10.10
N LEU A 161 -18.08 4.15 -10.49
CA LEU A 161 -18.35 5.23 -9.55
C LEU A 161 -19.53 4.91 -8.65
N ILE A 162 -19.35 5.23 -7.38
CA ILE A 162 -20.39 5.19 -6.33
C ILE A 162 -20.64 6.63 -5.87
N SER A 163 -21.88 6.97 -5.60
CA SER A 163 -22.19 8.27 -5.03
C SER A 163 -21.64 8.42 -3.60
N ASP A 164 -21.31 9.61 -3.17
CA ASP A 164 -20.81 9.87 -1.83
C ASP A 164 -21.82 9.42 -0.75
N ILE A 165 -23.11 9.55 -1.02
CA ILE A 165 -24.18 9.11 -0.10
C ILE A 165 -24.15 7.58 0.06
N GLU A 166 -24.08 6.84 -1.04
CA GLU A 166 -24.00 5.36 -1.00
C GLU A 166 -22.70 4.91 -0.32
N ALA A 167 -21.58 5.54 -0.66
CA ALA A 167 -20.29 5.23 -0.05
C ALA A 167 -20.31 5.41 1.47
N MET A 168 -20.92 6.51 1.96
CA MET A 168 -21.07 6.76 3.39
C MET A 168 -22.00 5.76 4.07
N GLN A 169 -23.07 5.31 3.41
CA GLN A 169 -23.96 4.28 3.94
C GLN A 169 -23.24 2.93 4.08
N ILE A 170 -22.50 2.51 3.04
CA ILE A 170 -21.68 1.29 3.06
C ILE A 170 -20.64 1.38 4.19
N TYR A 171 -19.97 2.51 4.31
CA TYR A 171 -18.93 2.72 5.31
C TYR A 171 -19.48 2.67 6.75
N LYS A 172 -20.60 3.34 7.04
CA LYS A 172 -21.29 3.27 8.35
C LYS A 172 -21.74 1.86 8.69
N THR A 173 -22.24 1.13 7.70
CA THR A 173 -22.59 -0.29 7.88
C THR A 173 -21.35 -1.11 8.20
N LEU A 174 -20.23 -0.94 7.49
CA LEU A 174 -18.98 -1.61 7.77
C LEU A 174 -18.50 -1.36 9.22
N GLN A 175 -18.58 -0.11 9.68
CA GLN A 175 -18.22 0.26 11.07
C GLN A 175 -19.04 -0.52 12.12
N SER A 176 -20.30 -0.85 11.82
CA SER A 176 -21.16 -1.62 12.72
C SER A 176 -20.88 -3.15 12.69
N LEU A 177 -20.19 -3.64 11.66
CA LEU A 177 -19.98 -5.07 11.42
C LEU A 177 -18.66 -5.62 11.94
N THR A 178 -17.68 -4.75 12.25
CA THR A 178 -16.33 -5.21 12.63
C THR A 178 -15.67 -4.27 13.64
N SER A 179 -14.55 -4.73 14.22
CA SER A 179 -13.76 -3.94 15.16
C SER A 179 -13.14 -2.70 14.48
N GLY A 180 -13.06 -1.58 15.21
CA GLY A 180 -12.61 -0.30 14.65
C GLY A 180 -11.24 -0.35 13.97
N TYR A 181 -10.29 -1.16 14.45
CA TYR A 181 -8.97 -1.31 13.84
C TYR A 181 -8.99 -2.10 12.51
N LEU A 182 -10.10 -2.76 12.17
CA LEU A 182 -10.33 -3.44 10.89
C LEU A 182 -11.13 -2.59 9.90
N VAL A 183 -11.55 -1.39 10.31
CA VAL A 183 -12.22 -0.43 9.44
C VAL A 183 -11.16 0.48 8.80
N PRO A 184 -10.94 0.41 7.46
CA PRO A 184 -10.01 1.29 6.78
C PRO A 184 -10.50 2.75 6.84
N LYS A 185 -9.60 3.72 6.79
CA LYS A 185 -9.96 5.14 6.71
C LYS A 185 -10.58 5.44 5.34
N LEU A 186 -11.82 5.91 5.31
CA LEU A 186 -12.44 6.37 4.07
C LEU A 186 -11.79 7.69 3.63
N ALA A 187 -11.27 7.75 2.41
CA ALA A 187 -10.50 8.88 1.93
C ALA A 187 -10.75 9.16 0.43
N ARG A 188 -10.56 10.41 0.05
CA ARG A 188 -10.49 10.84 -1.37
C ARG A 188 -9.21 11.63 -1.58
N GLU A 189 -8.55 11.43 -2.71
CA GLU A 189 -7.49 12.31 -3.17
C GLU A 189 -8.11 13.46 -3.96
N ILE A 190 -7.87 14.68 -3.51
CA ILE A 190 -8.31 15.88 -4.23
C ILE A 190 -7.07 16.53 -4.81
N ALA A 191 -7.04 16.69 -6.13
CA ALA A 191 -5.90 17.30 -6.82
C ALA A 191 -5.62 18.71 -6.27
N GLY A 192 -4.37 18.94 -5.87
CA GLY A 192 -3.93 20.23 -5.30
C GLY A 192 -4.02 20.34 -3.77
N GLU A 193 -4.65 19.39 -3.09
CA GLU A 193 -4.64 19.34 -1.63
C GLU A 193 -3.36 18.67 -1.12
N PRO A 194 -2.74 19.18 -0.02
CA PRO A 194 -1.49 18.63 0.52
C PRO A 194 -1.67 17.24 1.15
N ASN A 195 -2.90 16.88 1.54
CA ASN A 195 -3.23 15.63 2.21
C ASN A 195 -4.51 15.01 1.64
N LYS A 196 -4.67 13.69 1.86
CA LYS A 196 -5.93 13.00 1.56
C LYS A 196 -7.06 13.56 2.44
N THR A 197 -8.18 13.91 1.82
CA THR A 197 -9.38 14.28 2.55
C THR A 197 -10.01 13.05 3.16
N LEU A 198 -10.04 12.97 4.50
CA LEU A 198 -10.70 11.89 5.22
C LEU A 198 -12.21 12.21 5.35
N TYR A 199 -13.01 11.25 4.99
CA TYR A 199 -14.44 11.25 5.32
C TYR A 199 -14.58 10.54 6.67
N ALA A 200 -14.24 11.28 7.72
CA ALA A 200 -14.40 10.78 9.07
C ALA A 200 -15.61 11.47 9.70
N GLU A 201 -16.60 10.65 10.08
CA GLU A 201 -17.23 10.73 11.40
C GLU A 201 -18.33 9.71 11.49
#